data_5d26b0defae8330a4157af7ea8eb0579
#
_entry.id   5d26b0defae8330a4157af7ea8eb0579
#
_cell.length_a   1.000
_cell.length_b   1.000
_cell.length_c   1.000
_cell.angle_alpha   90.00
_cell.angle_beta   90.00
_cell.angle_gamma   90.00
#
_symmetry.space_group_name_H-M   'P 1'
#
loop_
_entity.id
_entity.type
_entity.pdbx_description
1 polymer ?
#
loop_
_entity_poly.entity_id
_entity_poly.type
_entity_poly.pdbx_seq_one_letter_code
_entity_poly.pdbx_strand_id
1 'polypeptide(L)'
;MKMQKGFTLIELMIVVAIIAILAAIALPAYQNYVARSQATAGLADIRGGVTAFEELIQRGSSGDIAGLPEEIGLANDTTRCSSIDIPVGDLTALNGQQIECTLQGNPRVQGDFIRLTRNQSG
;
A
#
# COMPACT_ATOMS: atom_id res chain seq x y z
N MET A 1 12.91 51.66 -32.52
CA MET A 1 13.27 50.23 -32.67
C MET A 1 13.17 49.55 -31.31
N LYS A 2 12.41 48.49 -31.23
CA LYS A 2 12.37 47.66 -30.01
C LYS A 2 13.53 46.66 -30.06
N MET A 3 14.45 46.77 -29.12
CA MET A 3 15.50 45.77 -28.98
C MET A 3 14.96 44.54 -28.27
N GLN A 4 15.00 43.41 -28.96
CA GLN A 4 14.73 42.13 -28.32
C GLN A 4 15.95 41.68 -27.53
N LYS A 5 15.75 41.51 -26.21
CA LYS A 5 16.75 40.86 -25.36
C LYS A 5 16.44 39.36 -25.31
N GLY A 6 17.37 38.57 -25.85
CA GLY A 6 17.29 37.12 -25.78
C GLY A 6 18.08 36.58 -24.60
N PHE A 7 17.80 35.34 -24.20
CA PHE A 7 18.57 34.60 -23.20
C PHE A 7 19.98 34.29 -23.74
N THR A 8 20.98 34.37 -22.88
CA THR A 8 22.32 33.89 -23.20
C THR A 8 22.37 32.35 -23.03
N LEU A 9 23.29 31.71 -23.76
CA LEU A 9 23.50 30.26 -23.65
C LEU A 9 23.90 29.87 -22.22
N ILE A 10 24.72 30.68 -21.55
CA ILE A 10 25.18 30.44 -20.17
C ILE A 10 24.02 30.50 -19.19
N GLU A 11 23.12 31.47 -19.31
CA GLU A 11 21.91 31.56 -18.45
C GLU A 11 21.06 30.33 -18.56
N LEU A 12 20.82 29.82 -19.77
CA LEU A 12 20.06 28.58 -19.96
C LEU A 12 20.78 27.37 -19.39
N MET A 13 22.09 27.27 -19.54
CA MET A 13 22.89 26.16 -19.00
C MET A 13 22.86 26.13 -17.48
N ILE A 14 22.96 27.26 -16.80
CA ILE A 14 22.88 27.35 -15.33
C ILE A 14 21.52 26.92 -14.84
N VAL A 15 20.45 27.37 -15.48
CA VAL A 15 19.08 27.02 -15.11
C VAL A 15 18.86 25.52 -15.24
N VAL A 16 19.25 24.90 -16.32
CA VAL A 16 19.13 23.46 -16.52
C VAL A 16 19.96 22.68 -15.50
N ALA A 17 21.16 23.14 -15.20
CA ALA A 17 22.02 22.52 -14.19
C ALA A 17 21.39 22.54 -12.78
N ILE A 18 20.80 23.67 -12.39
CA ILE A 18 20.10 23.79 -11.09
C ILE A 18 18.88 22.88 -11.04
N ILE A 19 18.08 22.84 -12.09
CA ILE A 19 16.92 21.96 -12.20
C ILE A 19 17.36 20.49 -12.08
N ALA A 20 18.44 20.09 -12.73
CA ALA A 20 18.97 18.72 -12.67
C ALA A 20 19.38 18.33 -11.25
N ILE A 21 20.06 19.23 -10.52
CA ILE A 21 20.48 18.99 -9.13
C ILE A 21 19.26 18.86 -8.22
N LEU A 22 18.31 19.77 -8.34
CA LEU A 22 17.09 19.74 -7.51
C LEU A 22 16.26 18.49 -7.82
N ALA A 23 16.12 18.12 -9.08
CA ALA A 23 15.41 16.91 -9.50
C ALA A 23 16.07 15.63 -8.95
N ALA A 24 17.40 15.57 -8.92
CA ALA A 24 18.14 14.43 -8.40
C ALA A 24 17.82 14.14 -6.92
N ILE A 25 17.49 15.17 -6.15
CA ILE A 25 17.11 15.04 -4.73
C ILE A 25 15.61 14.81 -4.59
N ALA A 26 14.80 15.52 -5.39
CA ALA A 26 13.35 15.53 -5.26
C ALA A 26 12.69 14.22 -5.73
N LEU A 27 13.17 13.63 -6.81
CA LEU A 27 12.56 12.41 -7.37
C LEU A 27 12.61 11.20 -6.43
N PRO A 28 13.75 10.84 -5.80
CA PRO A 28 13.78 9.75 -4.83
C PRO A 28 12.88 10.00 -3.63
N ALA A 29 12.85 11.23 -3.11
CA ALA A 29 12.01 11.60 -1.99
C ALA A 29 10.51 11.47 -2.33
N TYR A 30 10.12 11.93 -3.52
CA TYR A 30 8.76 11.79 -4.02
C TYR A 30 8.35 10.32 -4.19
N GLN A 31 9.22 9.48 -4.74
CA GLN A 31 8.95 8.06 -4.90
C GLN A 31 8.76 7.35 -3.55
N ASN A 32 9.54 7.69 -2.54
CA ASN A 32 9.38 7.15 -1.19
C ASN A 32 8.05 7.58 -0.57
N TYR A 33 7.66 8.83 -0.76
CA TYR A 33 6.37 9.35 -0.29
C TYR A 33 5.20 8.61 -0.94
N VAL A 34 5.24 8.43 -2.26
CA VAL A 34 4.22 7.70 -3.02
C VAL A 34 4.14 6.25 -2.57
N ALA A 35 5.28 5.58 -2.39
CA ALA A 35 5.33 4.20 -1.92
C ALA A 35 4.69 4.03 -0.55
N ARG A 36 4.97 4.92 0.41
CA ARG A 36 4.35 4.91 1.73
C ARG A 36 2.85 5.16 1.67
N SER A 37 2.42 6.10 0.83
CA SER A 37 1.00 6.39 0.61
C SER A 37 0.26 5.17 0.08
N GLN A 38 0.84 4.47 -0.88
CA GLN A 38 0.24 3.26 -1.46
C GLN A 38 0.19 2.11 -0.45
N ALA A 39 1.24 1.93 0.35
CA ALA A 39 1.25 0.95 1.43
C ALA A 39 0.17 1.24 2.47
N THR A 40 0.00 2.50 2.86
CA THR A 40 -1.06 2.92 3.79
C THR A 40 -2.45 2.67 3.21
N ALA A 41 -2.65 2.92 1.92
CA ALA A 41 -3.91 2.65 1.23
C ALA A 41 -4.22 1.15 1.18
N GLY A 42 -3.22 0.31 0.90
CA GLY A 42 -3.36 -1.15 0.95
C GLY A 42 -3.72 -1.66 2.34
N LEU A 43 -3.10 -1.08 3.37
CA LEU A 43 -3.46 -1.39 4.77
C LEU A 43 -4.91 -1.01 5.09
N ALA A 44 -5.37 0.13 4.60
CA ALA A 44 -6.76 0.57 4.78
C ALA A 44 -7.75 -0.41 4.12
N ASP A 45 -7.39 -0.93 2.94
CA ASP A 45 -8.22 -1.91 2.22
C ASP A 45 -8.46 -3.18 3.04
N ILE A 46 -7.44 -3.69 3.72
CA ILE A 46 -7.58 -4.93 4.52
C ILE A 46 -8.11 -4.69 5.93
N ARG A 47 -7.98 -3.49 6.47
CA ARG A 47 -8.54 -3.15 7.79
C ARG A 47 -10.05 -3.27 7.86
N GLY A 48 -10.73 -3.08 6.75
CA GLY A 48 -12.18 -3.24 6.68
C GLY A 48 -12.68 -4.63 7.08
N GLY A 49 -11.85 -5.66 6.92
CA GLY A 49 -12.19 -7.04 7.28
C GLY A 49 -11.97 -7.41 8.75
N VAL A 50 -11.24 -6.59 9.52
CA VAL A 50 -10.86 -6.93 10.91
C VAL A 50 -12.08 -7.10 11.80
N THR A 51 -13.04 -6.20 11.74
CA THR A 51 -14.25 -6.24 12.55
C THR A 51 -15.09 -7.48 12.23
N ALA A 52 -15.29 -7.77 10.95
CA ALA A 52 -16.06 -8.93 10.52
C ALA A 52 -15.36 -10.25 10.91
N PHE A 53 -14.04 -10.30 10.79
CA PHE A 53 -13.25 -11.45 11.23
C PHE A 53 -13.41 -11.70 12.74
N GLU A 54 -13.27 -10.65 13.54
CA GLU A 54 -13.45 -10.72 14.99
C GLU A 54 -14.88 -11.13 15.36
N GLU A 55 -15.88 -10.64 14.64
CA GLU A 55 -17.28 -11.02 14.84
C GLU A 55 -17.51 -12.52 14.62
N LEU A 56 -16.92 -13.10 13.57
CA LEU A 56 -17.01 -14.54 13.32
C LEU A 56 -16.41 -15.35 14.48
N ILE A 57 -15.26 -14.91 15.00
CA ILE A 57 -14.61 -15.56 16.14
C ILE A 57 -15.47 -15.43 17.39
N GLN A 58 -15.99 -14.24 17.69
CA GLN A 58 -16.79 -13.99 18.90
C GLN A 58 -18.15 -14.71 18.87
N ARG A 59 -18.72 -14.93 17.71
CA ARG A 59 -19.93 -15.74 17.55
C ARG A 59 -19.69 -17.23 17.79
N GLY A 60 -18.44 -17.64 17.93
CA GLY A 60 -18.08 -19.05 18.07
C GLY A 60 -18.24 -19.83 16.77
N SER A 61 -18.12 -19.15 15.64
CA SER A 61 -18.08 -19.82 14.35
C SER A 61 -16.91 -20.80 14.31
N SER A 62 -17.13 -21.99 13.83
CA SER A 62 -16.10 -23.01 13.66
C SER A 62 -15.79 -23.17 12.20
N GLY A 63 -14.52 -23.41 11.89
CA GLY A 63 -14.05 -23.63 10.53
C GLY A 63 -12.82 -22.82 10.20
N ASP A 64 -12.42 -22.92 8.96
CA ASP A 64 -11.26 -22.21 8.41
C ASP A 64 -11.73 -21.42 7.19
N ILE A 65 -11.49 -20.12 7.20
CA ILE A 65 -11.78 -19.21 6.11
C ILE A 65 -10.52 -18.81 5.33
N ALA A 66 -9.44 -19.57 5.47
CA ALA A 66 -8.22 -19.33 4.72
C ALA A 66 -8.49 -19.30 3.20
N GLY A 67 -7.98 -18.31 2.51
CA GLY A 67 -8.21 -18.10 1.09
C GLY A 67 -9.58 -17.54 0.72
N LEU A 68 -10.40 -17.14 1.69
CA LEU A 68 -11.79 -16.68 1.46
C LEU A 68 -12.02 -15.26 2.02
N PRO A 69 -11.37 -14.23 1.45
CA PRO A 69 -11.52 -12.86 1.96
C PRO A 69 -12.97 -12.34 1.88
N GLU A 70 -13.78 -12.84 1.00
CA GLU A 70 -15.20 -12.52 0.87
C GLU A 70 -16.03 -12.88 2.13
N GLU A 71 -15.62 -13.86 2.91
CA GLU A 71 -16.30 -14.24 4.16
C GLU A 71 -16.24 -13.12 5.22
N ILE A 72 -15.28 -12.22 5.09
CA ILE A 72 -15.14 -11.05 5.96
C ILE A 72 -15.42 -9.74 5.21
N GLY A 73 -16.09 -9.84 4.06
CA GLY A 73 -16.51 -8.68 3.28
C GLY A 73 -15.40 -7.96 2.51
N LEU A 74 -14.26 -8.61 2.31
CA LEU A 74 -13.18 -8.07 1.49
C LEU A 74 -13.27 -8.58 0.05
N ALA A 75 -12.88 -7.73 -0.90
CA ALA A 75 -12.68 -8.13 -2.28
C ALA A 75 -11.39 -8.96 -2.41
N ASN A 76 -11.29 -9.77 -3.45
CA ASN A 76 -10.08 -10.53 -3.74
C ASN A 76 -8.92 -9.65 -4.24
N ASP A 77 -9.24 -8.49 -4.78
CA ASP A 77 -8.29 -7.50 -5.25
C ASP A 77 -8.87 -6.09 -5.14
N THR A 78 -7.99 -5.10 -5.12
CA THR A 78 -8.32 -3.68 -5.14
C THR A 78 -7.34 -2.92 -6.02
N THR A 79 -7.53 -1.60 -6.14
CA THR A 79 -6.57 -0.75 -6.87
C THR A 79 -5.17 -0.81 -6.26
N ARG A 80 -5.03 -1.03 -4.94
CA ARG A 80 -3.74 -1.05 -4.23
C ARG A 80 -3.26 -2.45 -3.91
N CYS A 81 -4.16 -3.43 -3.83
CA CYS A 81 -3.83 -4.81 -3.56
C CYS A 81 -4.08 -5.65 -4.82
N SER A 82 -3.03 -6.22 -5.40
CA SER A 82 -3.17 -7.17 -6.52
C SER A 82 -3.85 -8.46 -6.10
N SER A 83 -3.74 -8.81 -4.83
CA SER A 83 -4.53 -9.85 -4.18
C SER A 83 -4.72 -9.53 -2.70
N ILE A 84 -5.88 -9.87 -2.18
CA ILE A 84 -6.17 -9.91 -0.75
C ILE A 84 -6.43 -11.36 -0.40
N ASP A 85 -5.78 -11.84 0.65
CA ASP A 85 -5.86 -13.22 1.08
C ASP A 85 -5.95 -13.34 2.60
N ILE A 86 -6.40 -14.48 3.06
CA ILE A 86 -6.38 -14.88 4.47
C ILE A 86 -5.44 -16.09 4.58
N PRO A 87 -4.14 -15.87 4.83
CA PRO A 87 -3.18 -16.98 4.92
C PRO A 87 -3.44 -17.92 6.09
N VAL A 88 -4.02 -17.40 7.17
CA VAL A 88 -4.42 -18.17 8.36
C VAL A 88 -5.81 -17.73 8.78
N GLY A 89 -6.78 -18.57 8.57
CA GLY A 89 -8.21 -18.30 8.76
C GLY A 89 -8.91 -19.18 9.80
N ASP A 90 -8.18 -19.95 10.61
CA ASP A 90 -8.78 -20.81 11.63
C ASP A 90 -9.54 -19.99 12.69
N LEU A 91 -10.86 -20.08 12.66
CA LEU A 91 -11.76 -19.35 13.57
C LEU A 91 -11.75 -19.88 14.99
N THR A 92 -11.21 -21.06 15.21
CA THR A 92 -11.15 -21.70 16.54
C THR A 92 -9.85 -21.41 17.28
N ALA A 93 -8.83 -20.93 16.57
CA ALA A 93 -7.55 -20.58 17.16
C ALA A 93 -7.65 -19.30 18.00
N LEU A 94 -6.93 -19.28 19.14
CA LEU A 94 -6.91 -18.12 20.05
C LEU A 94 -6.22 -16.89 19.46
N ASN A 95 -5.33 -17.09 18.52
CA ASN A 95 -4.56 -16.02 17.85
C ASN A 95 -3.94 -16.54 16.54
N GLY A 96 -3.21 -15.68 15.86
CA GLY A 96 -2.46 -16.04 14.67
C GLY A 96 -3.21 -15.88 13.35
N GLN A 97 -4.51 -15.56 13.37
CA GLN A 97 -5.27 -15.29 12.16
C GLN A 97 -4.65 -14.10 11.41
N GLN A 98 -4.68 -14.14 10.08
CA GLN A 98 -3.98 -13.18 9.24
C GLN A 98 -4.84 -12.72 8.07
N ILE A 99 -4.75 -11.43 7.78
CA ILE A 99 -5.24 -10.83 6.53
C ILE A 99 -4.04 -10.20 5.83
N GLU A 100 -3.88 -10.49 4.56
CA GLU A 100 -2.73 -10.06 3.77
C GLU A 100 -3.16 -9.35 2.49
N CYS A 101 -2.47 -8.26 2.16
CA CYS A 101 -2.57 -7.56 0.89
C CYS A 101 -1.23 -7.61 0.18
N THR A 102 -1.20 -8.11 -1.04
CA THR A 102 -0.05 -7.98 -1.94
C THR A 102 -0.15 -6.66 -2.67
N LEU A 103 0.79 -5.76 -2.42
CA LEU A 103 0.76 -4.40 -2.95
C LEU A 103 1.02 -4.35 -4.45
N GLN A 104 0.37 -3.40 -5.12
CA GLN A 104 0.66 -3.04 -6.50
C GLN A 104 0.71 -1.53 -6.68
N GLY A 105 1.45 -1.08 -7.67
CA GLY A 105 1.58 0.33 -8.02
C GLY A 105 3.03 0.74 -8.21
N ASN A 106 3.59 1.53 -7.30
CA ASN A 106 4.97 1.98 -7.39
C ASN A 106 5.94 0.79 -7.38
N PRO A 107 6.97 0.76 -8.26
CA PRO A 107 7.95 -0.34 -8.31
C PRO A 107 8.63 -0.65 -6.96
N ARG A 108 8.67 0.32 -6.03
CA ARG A 108 9.27 0.12 -4.70
C ARG A 108 8.42 -0.72 -3.75
N VAL A 109 7.13 -0.87 -4.04
CA VAL A 109 6.19 -1.67 -3.23
C VAL A 109 5.54 -2.78 -4.04
N GLN A 110 5.74 -2.80 -5.34
CA GLN A 110 5.17 -3.82 -6.23
C GLN A 110 5.59 -5.22 -5.80
N GLY A 111 4.62 -6.06 -5.47
CA GLY A 111 4.86 -7.43 -5.03
C GLY A 111 5.18 -7.59 -3.55
N ASP A 112 5.40 -6.50 -2.81
CA ASP A 112 5.49 -6.54 -1.36
C ASP A 112 4.11 -6.78 -0.74
N PHE A 113 4.07 -7.28 0.47
CA PHE A 113 2.81 -7.52 1.15
C PHE A 113 2.74 -6.83 2.50
N ILE A 114 1.52 -6.44 2.88
CA ILE A 114 1.17 -5.97 4.21
C ILE A 114 0.26 -7.01 4.85
N ARG A 115 0.55 -7.34 6.10
CA ARG A 115 -0.17 -8.36 6.84
C ARG A 115 -0.65 -7.82 8.17
N LEU A 116 -1.90 -8.06 8.48
CA LEU A 116 -2.46 -7.89 9.82
C LEU A 116 -2.50 -9.27 10.48
N THR A 117 -1.97 -9.37 11.68
CA THR A 117 -1.96 -10.62 12.46
C THR A 117 -2.68 -10.38 13.77
N ARG A 118 -3.64 -11.24 14.08
CA ARG A 118 -4.37 -11.21 15.35
C ARG A 118 -3.47 -11.70 16.49
N ASN A 119 -3.38 -10.92 17.56
CA ASN A 119 -2.72 -11.34 18.79
C ASN A 119 -3.75 -11.92 19.80
N GLN A 120 -3.29 -12.32 20.99
CA GLN A 120 -4.15 -12.92 22.02
C GLN A 120 -5.20 -11.96 22.59
N SER A 121 -5.01 -10.67 22.46
CA SER A 121 -5.95 -9.66 22.93
C SER A 121 -6.92 -9.15 21.86
N GLY A 122 -6.78 -9.64 20.66
CA GLY A 122 -7.64 -9.26 19.54
C GLY A 122 -6.99 -8.34 18.53
#